data_e3426b26b2538b93ea54d94091d89b0a
#
_entry.id   e3426b26b2538b93ea54d94091d89b0a
#
_cell.length_a   1.000
_cell.length_b   1.000
_cell.length_c   1.000
_cell.angle_alpha   90.00
_cell.angle_beta   90.00
_cell.angle_gamma   90.00
#
_symmetry.space_group_name_H-M   'P 1'
#
loop_
_entity.id
_entity.type
_entity.pdbx_description
1 polymer ?
#
loop_
_entity_poly.entity_id
_entity_poly.type
_entity_poly.pdbx_seq_one_letter_code
_entity_poly.pdbx_strand_id
1 'polypeptide(L)'
;VAGSTVIGDNVTVGGQAGITGHIRVGNNVTIAAKAGVTSTTKDNEILSGYPAINHSDDIKNKIALKRLPELLKRVKKIETLLDKGE
;
A
#
# COMPACT_ATOMS: atom_id res chain seq x y z
N VAL A 1 -0.51 17.71 -5.50
CA VAL A 1 -1.82 17.43 -6.15
C VAL A 1 -1.79 18.00 -7.55
N ALA A 2 -2.10 17.19 -8.54
CA ALA A 2 -2.17 17.65 -9.93
C ALA A 2 -3.47 18.44 -10.18
N GLY A 3 -3.41 19.40 -11.12
CA GLY A 3 -4.51 20.35 -11.35
C GLY A 3 -5.83 19.76 -11.82
N SER A 4 -5.83 18.54 -12.38
CA SER A 4 -7.04 17.87 -12.86
C SER A 4 -7.63 16.88 -11.84
N THR A 5 -7.09 16.81 -10.64
CA THR A 5 -7.54 15.92 -9.58
C THR A 5 -8.72 16.55 -8.82
N VAL A 6 -9.75 15.77 -8.54
CA VAL A 6 -10.88 16.18 -7.72
C VAL A 6 -10.72 15.63 -6.32
N ILE A 7 -10.71 16.49 -5.32
CA ILE A 7 -10.58 16.12 -3.91
C ILE A 7 -11.92 16.28 -3.21
N GLY A 8 -12.39 15.26 -2.53
CA GLY A 8 -13.63 15.31 -1.75
C GLY A 8 -13.50 16.13 -0.47
N ASP A 9 -14.53 16.04 0.39
CA ASP A 9 -14.59 16.79 1.65
C ASP A 9 -13.85 16.04 2.76
N ASN A 10 -13.27 16.80 3.70
CA ASN A 10 -12.60 16.26 4.89
C ASN A 10 -11.45 15.30 4.56
N VAL A 11 -10.68 15.60 3.51
CA VAL A 11 -9.51 14.81 3.13
C VAL A 11 -8.30 15.30 3.90
N THR A 12 -7.58 14.36 4.53
CA THR A 12 -6.31 14.64 5.22
C THR A 12 -5.18 14.10 4.38
N VAL A 13 -4.23 14.97 4.03
CA VAL A 13 -3.06 14.60 3.21
C VAL A 13 -1.81 14.80 4.04
N GLY A 14 -1.06 13.72 4.26
CA GLY A 14 0.22 13.78 4.98
C GLY A 14 1.31 14.48 4.18
N GLY A 15 2.38 14.87 4.89
CA GLY A 15 3.51 15.57 4.25
C GLY A 15 4.16 14.75 3.15
N GLN A 16 4.52 15.41 2.06
CA GLN A 16 5.20 14.81 0.91
C GLN A 16 4.41 13.69 0.22
N ALA A 17 3.10 13.59 0.46
CA ALA A 17 2.25 12.69 -0.31
C ALA A 17 2.03 13.23 -1.73
N GLY A 18 2.00 12.33 -2.70
CA GLY A 18 1.74 12.65 -4.09
C GLY A 18 0.38 12.14 -4.54
N ILE A 19 -0.31 12.91 -5.35
CA ILE A 19 -1.59 12.51 -5.95
C ILE A 19 -1.51 12.80 -7.44
N THR A 20 -1.71 11.76 -8.26
CA THR A 20 -1.66 11.92 -9.72
C THR A 20 -2.87 12.67 -10.25
N GLY A 21 -2.76 13.20 -11.47
CA GLY A 21 -3.88 13.86 -12.13
C GLY A 21 -4.96 12.90 -12.62
N HIS A 22 -6.13 13.44 -12.96
CA HIS A 22 -7.25 12.71 -13.57
C HIS A 22 -7.86 11.61 -12.67
N ILE A 23 -7.70 11.73 -11.36
CA ILE A 23 -8.34 10.82 -10.39
C ILE A 23 -9.27 11.60 -9.47
N ARG A 24 -10.11 10.88 -8.74
CA ARG A 24 -10.96 11.44 -7.71
C ARG A 24 -10.58 10.84 -6.36
N VAL A 25 -10.39 11.70 -5.37
CA VAL A 25 -10.21 11.31 -3.99
C VAL A 25 -11.54 11.45 -3.27
N GLY A 26 -12.02 10.38 -2.66
CA GLY A 26 -13.32 10.36 -2.00
C GLY A 26 -13.38 11.24 -0.75
N ASN A 27 -14.52 11.24 -0.07
CA ASN A 27 -14.72 12.02 1.16
C ASN A 27 -14.12 11.29 2.35
N ASN A 28 -13.65 12.05 3.34
CA ASN A 28 -13.10 11.50 4.59
C ASN A 28 -11.92 10.55 4.37
N VAL A 29 -11.14 10.74 3.31
CA VAL A 29 -9.97 9.94 3.00
C VAL A 29 -8.77 10.49 3.75
N THR A 30 -7.97 9.61 4.32
CA THR A 30 -6.70 9.96 4.95
C THR A 30 -5.56 9.37 4.12
N ILE A 31 -4.66 10.23 3.69
CA ILE A 31 -3.48 9.84 2.91
C ILE A 31 -2.25 10.05 3.79
N ALA A 32 -1.53 8.96 4.08
CA ALA A 32 -0.36 9.01 4.94
C ALA A 32 0.78 9.80 4.28
N ALA A 33 1.71 10.26 5.12
CA ALA A 33 2.90 10.97 4.63
C ALA A 33 3.67 10.10 3.63
N LYS A 34 4.16 10.73 2.56
CA LYS A 34 4.95 10.11 1.49
C LYS A 34 4.21 9.05 0.67
N ALA A 35 2.91 8.89 0.85
CA ALA A 35 2.13 7.97 0.02
C ALA A 35 1.98 8.50 -1.40
N GLY A 36 1.85 7.60 -2.36
CA GLY A 36 1.63 7.96 -3.76
C GLY A 36 0.29 7.43 -4.26
N VAL A 37 -0.71 8.29 -4.36
CA VAL A 37 -2.05 7.93 -4.83
C VAL A 37 -2.09 7.98 -6.34
N THR A 38 -2.31 6.84 -6.98
CA THR A 38 -2.25 6.68 -8.44
C THR A 38 -3.58 6.28 -9.07
N SER A 39 -4.60 6.04 -8.26
CA SER A 39 -5.93 5.67 -8.75
C SER A 39 -7.02 6.28 -7.89
N THR A 40 -8.22 6.39 -8.44
CA THR A 40 -9.40 6.92 -7.74
C THR A 40 -9.66 6.13 -6.46
N THR A 41 -9.93 6.84 -5.37
CA THR A 41 -10.18 6.26 -4.05
C THR A 41 -11.68 6.26 -3.73
N LYS A 42 -12.06 5.36 -2.84
CA LYS A 42 -13.41 5.35 -2.25
C LYS A 42 -13.47 6.28 -1.05
N ASP A 43 -14.68 6.56 -0.57
CA ASP A 43 -14.86 7.33 0.66
C ASP A 43 -14.35 6.56 1.88
N ASN A 44 -13.91 7.30 2.88
CA ASN A 44 -13.50 6.78 4.21
C ASN A 44 -12.30 5.83 4.17
N GLU A 45 -11.46 5.88 3.13
CA GLU A 45 -10.26 5.06 3.07
C GLU A 45 -9.08 5.71 3.81
N ILE A 46 -8.22 4.88 4.38
CA ILE A 46 -6.90 5.26 4.89
C ILE A 46 -5.87 4.62 3.99
N LEU A 47 -5.06 5.43 3.32
CA LEU A 47 -4.14 4.99 2.27
C LEU A 47 -2.69 5.26 2.67
N SER A 48 -1.80 4.34 2.33
CA SER A 48 -0.37 4.52 2.54
C SER A 48 0.43 3.74 1.50
N GLY A 49 1.72 4.07 1.38
CA GLY A 49 2.63 3.39 0.48
C GLY A 49 2.65 3.98 -0.93
N TYR A 50 3.41 3.36 -1.81
CA TYR A 50 3.50 3.72 -3.21
C TYR A 50 3.53 2.46 -4.07
N PRO A 51 2.55 2.22 -4.94
CA PRO A 51 1.28 2.95 -5.04
C PRO A 51 0.45 2.83 -3.75
N ALA A 52 -0.31 3.87 -3.43
CA ALA A 52 -1.07 3.89 -2.18
C ALA A 52 -2.19 2.84 -2.19
N ILE A 53 -2.26 2.07 -1.12
CA ILE A 53 -3.26 1.04 -0.89
C ILE A 53 -3.89 1.25 0.49
N ASN A 54 -4.88 0.45 0.84
CA ASN A 54 -5.45 0.48 2.18
C ASN A 54 -4.33 0.32 3.21
N HIS A 55 -4.35 1.17 4.25
CA HIS A 55 -3.27 1.23 5.23
C HIS A 55 -3.04 -0.10 5.95
N SER A 56 -4.10 -0.83 6.32
CA SER A 56 -3.92 -2.10 7.00
C SER A 56 -3.24 -3.14 6.11
N ASP A 57 -3.54 -3.16 4.82
CA ASP A 57 -2.89 -4.03 3.86
C ASP A 57 -1.42 -3.64 3.65
N ASP A 58 -1.14 -2.35 3.59
CA ASP A 58 0.22 -1.84 3.47
C ASP A 58 1.08 -2.27 4.66
N ILE A 59 0.56 -2.17 5.88
CA ILE A 59 1.26 -2.62 7.08
C ILE A 59 1.52 -4.13 7.04
N LYS A 60 0.53 -4.92 6.65
CA LYS A 60 0.70 -6.38 6.51
C LYS A 60 1.77 -6.73 5.48
N ASN A 61 1.78 -6.02 4.36
CA ASN A 61 2.77 -6.24 3.31
C ASN A 61 4.18 -5.90 3.79
N LYS A 62 4.34 -4.81 4.54
CA LYS A 62 5.64 -4.41 5.10
C LYS A 62 6.15 -5.41 6.13
N ILE A 63 5.27 -5.95 6.96
CA ILE A 63 5.63 -7.00 7.92
C ILE A 63 6.05 -8.26 7.19
N ALA A 64 5.30 -8.67 6.16
CA ALA A 64 5.63 -9.82 5.34
C ALA A 64 6.98 -9.64 4.66
N LEU A 65 7.26 -8.45 4.14
CA LEU A 65 8.53 -8.16 3.49
C LEU A 65 9.72 -8.32 4.44
N LYS A 66 9.57 -7.91 5.70
CA LYS A 66 10.62 -8.11 6.71
C LYS A 66 10.86 -9.59 7.01
N ARG A 67 9.84 -10.41 6.89
CA ARG A 67 9.93 -11.86 7.16
C ARG A 67 10.34 -12.66 5.94
N LEU A 68 10.40 -12.03 4.78
CA LEU A 68 10.68 -12.73 3.52
C LEU A 68 12.00 -13.51 3.53
N PRO A 69 13.14 -12.99 4.03
CA PRO A 69 14.38 -13.76 4.04
C PRO A 69 14.26 -15.05 4.84
N GLU A 70 13.59 -15.03 5.98
CA GLU A 70 13.37 -16.22 6.79
C GLU A 70 12.42 -17.20 6.09
N LEU A 71 11.35 -16.67 5.48
CA LEU A 71 10.40 -17.48 4.73
C LEU A 71 11.08 -18.22 3.58
N LEU A 72 11.97 -17.55 2.85
CA LEU A 72 12.74 -18.17 1.76
C LEU A 72 13.59 -19.34 2.26
N LYS A 73 14.20 -19.19 3.43
CA LYS A 73 14.98 -20.27 4.06
C LYS A 73 14.08 -21.46 4.40
N ARG A 74 12.89 -21.19 4.94
CA ARG A 74 11.95 -22.25 5.31
C ARG A 74 11.42 -22.98 4.09
N VAL A 75 11.12 -22.26 3.03
CA VAL A 75 10.67 -22.86 1.76
C VAL A 75 11.77 -23.76 1.20
N LYS A 76 13.00 -23.28 1.16
CA LYS A 76 14.14 -24.07 0.68
C LYS A 76 14.32 -25.35 1.48
N LYS A 77 14.17 -25.26 2.81
CA LYS A 77 14.27 -26.43 3.69
C LYS A 77 13.17 -27.45 3.38
N ILE A 78 11.94 -26.99 3.17
CA ILE A 78 10.82 -27.85 2.82
C ILE A 78 11.05 -28.52 1.47
N GLU A 79 11.51 -27.79 0.48
CA GLU A 79 11.85 -28.36 -0.83
C GLU A 79 12.92 -29.45 -0.72
N THR A 80 13.95 -29.21 0.07
CA THR A 80 15.01 -30.20 0.31
C THR A 80 14.46 -31.48 0.97
N LEU A 81 13.55 -31.33 1.94
CA LEU A 81 12.92 -32.48 2.59
C LEU A 81 12.04 -33.27 1.64
N LEU A 82 11.32 -32.61 0.75
CA LEU A 82 10.50 -33.26 -0.27
C LEU A 82 11.36 -34.04 -1.28
N ASP A 83 12.48 -33.44 -1.71
CA ASP A 83 13.41 -34.10 -2.62
C ASP A 83 14.02 -35.35 -2.00
N LYS A 84 14.34 -35.31 -0.70
CA LYS A 84 14.86 -36.46 0.03
C LYS A 84 13.81 -37.53 0.29
N GLY A 85 12.53 -37.16 0.29
CA GLY A 85 11.42 -38.07 0.49
C GLY A 85 11.16 -38.98 -0.71
N GLU A 86 11.75 -38.67 -1.84
CA GLU A 86 11.66 -39.47 -3.05
C GLU A 86 12.74 -40.57 -3.01
#